data_149076fd9aa484d897a435e15a956bec
#
_entry.id   149076fd9aa484d897a435e15a956bec
#
_cell.length_a   1.000
_cell.length_b   1.000
_cell.length_c   1.000
_cell.angle_alpha   90.00
_cell.angle_beta   90.00
_cell.angle_gamma   90.00
#
_symmetry.space_group_name_H-M   'P 1'
#
loop_
_entity.id
_entity.type
_entity.pdbx_description
1 polymer ?
#
loop_
_entity_poly.entity_id
_entity_poly.type
_entity_poly.pdbx_seq_one_letter_code
_entity_poly.pdbx_strand_id
1 'polypeptide(L)'
;MDDESLVRLFERTEVPPDGFHHRDHVRVAWWYLRQHPLPDALARFGANLRRFALAQGKPDLFHETITTAYLLLINERLDAEHRGLAWEEFAARNGDLMTWKPSILARYYREETLASPKAKRTFVMPDRLQTADAINERAKSGKD
;
A
#
# COMPACT_ATOMS: atom_id res chain seq x y z
N MET A 1 11.59 0.83 -17.63
CA MET A 1 12.54 0.92 -16.50
C MET A 1 12.40 -0.35 -15.65
N ASP A 2 13.50 -0.95 -15.28
CA ASP A 2 13.44 -2.17 -14.47
C ASP A 2 13.18 -1.83 -13.01
N ASP A 3 12.92 -2.88 -12.24
CA ASP A 3 12.55 -2.70 -10.82
C ASP A 3 13.63 -1.98 -10.03
N GLU A 4 14.87 -2.43 -10.19
CA GLU A 4 15.98 -1.86 -9.40
C GLU A 4 16.23 -0.41 -9.75
N SER A 5 16.08 -0.04 -11.01
CA SER A 5 16.26 1.35 -11.42
C SER A 5 15.22 2.25 -10.79
N LEU A 6 13.96 1.80 -10.76
CA LEU A 6 12.91 2.57 -10.14
C LEU A 6 13.14 2.71 -8.63
N VAL A 7 13.51 1.61 -7.98
CA VAL A 7 13.78 1.63 -6.53
C VAL A 7 14.94 2.57 -6.23
N ARG A 8 15.98 2.55 -7.07
CA ARG A 8 17.14 3.43 -6.86
C ARG A 8 16.75 4.90 -6.94
N LEU A 9 15.92 5.26 -7.92
CA LEU A 9 15.44 6.64 -8.01
C LEU A 9 14.67 7.02 -6.76
N PHE A 10 13.78 6.15 -6.31
CA PHE A 10 13.01 6.38 -5.11
C PHE A 10 13.93 6.62 -3.90
N GLU A 11 14.94 5.76 -3.72
CA GLU A 11 15.86 5.87 -2.60
C GLU A 11 16.72 7.12 -2.68
N ARG A 12 16.98 7.62 -3.87
CA ARG A 12 17.73 8.85 -4.07
C ARG A 12 16.84 10.07 -4.06
N THR A 13 15.54 9.90 -3.82
CA THR A 13 14.55 10.97 -3.83
C THR A 13 14.45 11.67 -5.19
N GLU A 14 14.67 10.92 -6.27
CA GLU A 14 14.58 11.41 -7.63
C GLU A 14 13.31 10.89 -8.29
N VAL A 15 12.72 11.72 -9.14
CA VAL A 15 11.47 11.39 -9.83
C VAL A 15 11.79 10.87 -11.23
N PRO A 16 11.18 9.75 -11.65
CA PRO A 16 11.33 9.29 -13.03
C PRO A 16 10.82 10.34 -14.02
N PRO A 17 11.28 10.28 -15.29
CA PRO A 17 10.85 11.28 -16.29
C PRO A 17 9.35 11.46 -16.41
N ASP A 18 8.59 10.37 -16.27
CA ASP A 18 7.13 10.41 -16.40
C ASP A 18 6.43 10.64 -15.06
N GLY A 19 7.18 10.93 -13.99
CA GLY A 19 6.62 11.15 -12.67
C GLY A 19 6.59 9.88 -11.85
N PHE A 20 6.23 10.04 -10.58
CA PHE A 20 6.14 8.92 -9.64
C PHE A 20 4.67 8.79 -9.22
N HIS A 21 3.99 7.80 -9.80
CA HIS A 21 2.56 7.62 -9.63
C HIS A 21 2.24 6.55 -8.60
N HIS A 22 0.97 6.41 -8.26
CA HIS A 22 0.54 5.41 -7.30
C HIS A 22 1.05 4.01 -7.67
N ARG A 23 0.95 3.65 -8.93
CA ARG A 23 1.41 2.35 -9.40
C ARG A 23 2.90 2.15 -9.11
N ASP A 24 3.69 3.22 -9.22
CA ASP A 24 5.12 3.14 -8.93
C ASP A 24 5.39 2.94 -7.45
N HIS A 25 4.59 3.58 -6.59
CA HIS A 25 4.69 3.35 -5.14
C HIS A 25 4.41 1.90 -4.81
N VAL A 26 3.36 1.33 -5.42
CA VAL A 26 3.01 -0.08 -5.18
C VAL A 26 4.15 -0.98 -5.65
N ARG A 27 4.74 -0.66 -6.81
CA ARG A 27 5.84 -1.46 -7.36
C ARG A 27 7.06 -1.45 -6.44
N VAL A 28 7.41 -0.28 -5.91
CA VAL A 28 8.54 -0.17 -5.00
C VAL A 28 8.26 -0.94 -3.70
N ALA A 29 7.05 -0.79 -3.16
CA ALA A 29 6.66 -1.53 -1.96
C ALA A 29 6.72 -3.03 -2.19
N TRP A 30 6.21 -3.49 -3.34
CA TRP A 30 6.26 -4.89 -3.74
C TRP A 30 7.70 -5.40 -3.81
N TRP A 31 8.59 -4.60 -4.36
CA TRP A 31 10.01 -4.96 -4.44
C TRP A 31 10.61 -5.13 -3.05
N TYR A 32 10.37 -4.17 -2.15
CA TYR A 32 10.87 -4.26 -0.78
C TYR A 32 10.34 -5.50 -0.06
N LEU A 33 9.07 -5.80 -0.24
CA LEU A 33 8.47 -6.96 0.42
C LEU A 33 9.02 -8.29 -0.10
N ARG A 34 9.52 -8.31 -1.33
CA ARG A 34 10.17 -9.50 -1.86
C ARG A 34 11.61 -9.63 -1.41
N GLN A 35 12.24 -8.53 -1.02
CA GLN A 35 13.64 -8.54 -0.61
C GLN A 35 13.82 -8.66 0.90
N HIS A 36 12.82 -8.29 1.68
CA HIS A 36 12.95 -8.20 3.14
C HIS A 36 11.75 -8.80 3.84
N PRO A 37 11.93 -9.27 5.08
CA PRO A 37 10.77 -9.62 5.91
C PRO A 37 9.87 -8.42 6.12
N LEU A 38 8.59 -8.67 6.40
CA LEU A 38 7.60 -7.60 6.51
C LEU A 38 8.02 -6.46 7.45
N PRO A 39 8.50 -6.73 8.67
CA PRO A 39 8.87 -5.60 9.55
C PRO A 39 9.96 -4.72 8.97
N ASP A 40 10.96 -5.34 8.33
CA ASP A 40 12.05 -4.59 7.70
C ASP A 40 11.55 -3.80 6.50
N ALA A 41 10.68 -4.40 5.68
CA ALA A 41 10.13 -3.72 4.52
C ALA A 41 9.32 -2.50 4.94
N LEU A 42 8.51 -2.64 6.00
CA LEU A 42 7.73 -1.52 6.53
C LEU A 42 8.64 -0.37 6.95
N ALA A 43 9.69 -0.67 7.70
CA ALA A 43 10.59 0.36 8.20
C ALA A 43 11.33 1.05 7.07
N ARG A 44 11.88 0.27 6.13
CA ARG A 44 12.68 0.82 5.04
C ARG A 44 11.83 1.64 4.07
N PHE A 45 10.70 1.09 3.66
CA PHE A 45 9.83 1.80 2.73
C PHE A 45 9.29 3.08 3.34
N GLY A 46 8.85 3.01 4.61
CA GLY A 46 8.31 4.19 5.29
C GLY A 46 9.34 5.29 5.43
N ALA A 47 10.56 4.95 5.85
CA ALA A 47 11.63 5.95 6.00
C ALA A 47 11.97 6.59 4.66
N ASN A 48 12.08 5.79 3.61
CA ASN A 48 12.42 6.31 2.29
C ASN A 48 11.28 7.13 1.69
N LEU A 49 10.03 6.74 1.95
CA LEU A 49 8.90 7.50 1.45
C LEU A 49 8.80 8.87 2.13
N ARG A 50 9.10 8.92 3.44
CA ARG A 50 9.14 10.22 4.14
C ARG A 50 10.19 11.13 3.54
N ARG A 51 11.39 10.59 3.29
CA ARG A 51 12.46 11.36 2.68
C ARG A 51 12.08 11.81 1.28
N PHE A 52 11.43 10.93 0.53
CA PHE A 52 11.00 11.26 -0.83
C PHE A 52 9.98 12.40 -0.81
N ALA A 53 8.98 12.31 0.07
CA ALA A 53 7.96 13.36 0.18
C ALA A 53 8.58 14.69 0.58
N LEU A 54 9.52 14.67 1.53
CA LEU A 54 10.20 15.88 1.97
C LEU A 54 11.00 16.49 0.82
N ALA A 55 11.73 15.66 0.08
CA ALA A 55 12.55 16.15 -1.03
C ALA A 55 11.71 16.75 -2.14
N GLN A 56 10.47 16.27 -2.32
CA GLN A 56 9.57 16.82 -3.31
C GLN A 56 8.83 18.06 -2.79
N GLY A 57 9.15 18.52 -1.59
CA GLY A 57 8.52 19.70 -1.01
C GLY A 57 7.11 19.45 -0.52
N LYS A 58 6.75 18.20 -0.29
CA LYS A 58 5.40 17.81 0.11
C LYS A 58 5.40 16.88 1.30
N PRO A 59 6.05 17.27 2.42
CA PRO A 59 6.15 16.38 3.58
C PRO A 59 4.80 15.97 4.15
N ASP A 60 3.79 16.81 3.98
CA ASP A 60 2.45 16.53 4.50
C ASP A 60 1.71 15.45 3.73
N LEU A 61 2.24 15.02 2.59
CA LEU A 61 1.60 13.93 1.83
C LEU A 61 1.90 12.56 2.42
N PHE A 62 2.93 12.45 3.27
CA PHE A 62 3.18 11.15 3.90
C PHE A 62 2.05 10.83 4.87
N HIS A 63 1.54 9.60 4.78
CA HIS A 63 0.40 9.16 5.58
C HIS A 63 0.72 7.79 6.14
N GLU A 64 0.86 7.69 7.45
CA GLU A 64 1.31 6.45 8.08
C GLU A 64 0.34 5.30 7.86
N THR A 65 -0.96 5.52 8.06
CA THR A 65 -1.96 4.47 7.91
C THR A 65 -2.06 3.98 6.47
N ILE A 66 -2.12 4.91 5.51
CA ILE A 66 -2.23 4.51 4.10
C ILE A 66 -1.00 3.72 3.68
N THR A 67 0.19 4.19 4.05
CA THR A 67 1.44 3.53 3.70
C THR A 67 1.49 2.12 4.28
N THR A 68 1.23 1.99 5.58
CA THR A 68 1.29 0.70 6.25
C THR A 68 0.24 -0.26 5.70
N ALA A 69 -0.99 0.23 5.51
CA ALA A 69 -2.08 -0.63 5.02
C ALA A 69 -1.79 -1.18 3.64
N TYR A 70 -1.23 -0.35 2.74
CA TYR A 70 -0.88 -0.86 1.41
C TYR A 70 0.21 -1.92 1.48
N LEU A 71 1.23 -1.74 2.33
CA LEU A 71 2.25 -2.78 2.46
C LEU A 71 1.67 -4.07 3.01
N LEU A 72 0.76 -3.98 3.97
CA LEU A 72 0.11 -5.18 4.51
C LEU A 72 -0.71 -5.90 3.44
N LEU A 73 -1.44 -5.14 2.62
CA LEU A 73 -2.25 -5.75 1.55
C LEU A 73 -1.37 -6.40 0.49
N ILE A 74 -0.31 -5.72 0.09
CA ILE A 74 0.61 -6.28 -0.90
C ILE A 74 1.27 -7.53 -0.34
N ASN A 75 1.69 -7.48 0.92
CA ASN A 75 2.31 -8.63 1.56
C ASN A 75 1.39 -9.84 1.58
N GLU A 76 0.12 -9.62 1.85
CA GLU A 76 -0.86 -10.69 1.85
C GLU A 76 -1.01 -11.34 0.48
N ARG A 77 -0.83 -10.55 -0.59
CA ARG A 77 -0.93 -11.04 -1.96
C ARG A 77 0.35 -11.72 -2.45
N LEU A 78 1.43 -11.66 -1.65
CA LEU A 78 2.70 -12.30 -2.00
C LEU A 78 2.79 -13.70 -1.40
N ASP A 79 1.82 -14.52 -1.73
CA ASP A 79 1.83 -15.92 -1.30
C ASP A 79 2.80 -16.73 -2.16
N ALA A 80 2.85 -18.05 -1.93
CA ALA A 80 3.78 -18.92 -2.63
C ALA A 80 3.59 -18.88 -4.15
N GLU A 81 2.35 -18.71 -4.57
CA GLU A 81 2.02 -18.71 -6.00
C GLU A 81 2.45 -17.41 -6.68
N HIS A 82 2.36 -16.29 -5.98
CA HIS A 82 2.57 -14.96 -6.58
C HIS A 82 3.96 -14.39 -6.34
N ARG A 83 4.71 -14.95 -5.41
CA ARG A 83 5.99 -14.37 -5.01
C ARG A 83 7.03 -14.37 -6.12
N GLY A 84 6.97 -15.35 -7.02
CA GLY A 84 7.90 -15.45 -8.12
C GLY A 84 7.51 -14.70 -9.37
N LEU A 85 6.37 -14.03 -9.39
CA LEU A 85 5.90 -13.33 -10.58
C LEU A 85 6.73 -12.08 -10.87
N ALA A 86 6.89 -11.75 -12.15
CA ALA A 86 7.44 -10.46 -12.54
C ALA A 86 6.42 -9.38 -12.22
N TRP A 87 6.88 -8.14 -12.13
CA TRP A 87 6.02 -7.03 -11.77
C TRP A 87 4.76 -6.91 -12.62
N GLU A 88 4.92 -6.98 -13.96
CA GLU A 88 3.77 -6.80 -14.84
C GLU A 88 2.71 -7.87 -14.62
N GLU A 89 3.15 -9.08 -14.34
CA GLU A 89 2.22 -10.17 -14.07
C GLU A 89 1.52 -9.96 -12.72
N PHE A 90 2.29 -9.59 -11.71
CA PHE A 90 1.71 -9.30 -10.38
C PHE A 90 0.69 -8.17 -10.49
N ALA A 91 1.03 -7.09 -11.19
CA ALA A 91 0.14 -5.96 -11.35
C ALA A 91 -1.15 -6.35 -12.08
N ALA A 92 -1.02 -7.17 -13.11
CA ALA A 92 -2.19 -7.60 -13.88
C ALA A 92 -3.15 -8.41 -13.02
N ARG A 93 -2.62 -9.22 -12.11
CA ARG A 93 -3.46 -10.07 -11.24
C ARG A 93 -4.00 -9.31 -10.03
N ASN A 94 -3.49 -8.11 -9.76
CA ASN A 94 -3.85 -7.35 -8.58
C ASN A 94 -4.24 -5.92 -8.95
N GLY A 95 -5.09 -5.79 -9.97
CA GLY A 95 -5.50 -4.49 -10.48
C GLY A 95 -6.12 -3.59 -9.43
N ASP A 96 -6.78 -4.17 -8.43
CA ASP A 96 -7.41 -3.39 -7.38
C ASP A 96 -6.40 -2.66 -6.50
N LEU A 97 -5.15 -3.12 -6.45
CA LEU A 97 -4.09 -2.41 -5.74
C LEU A 97 -3.54 -1.24 -6.55
N MET A 98 -3.77 -1.26 -7.85
CA MET A 98 -3.16 -0.28 -8.76
C MET A 98 -4.00 0.98 -8.93
N THR A 99 -5.27 0.96 -8.53
CA THR A 99 -6.12 2.14 -8.65
C THR A 99 -6.05 2.98 -7.39
N TRP A 100 -6.10 4.31 -7.57
CA TRP A 100 -6.04 5.23 -6.45
C TRP A 100 -7.39 5.91 -6.18
N LYS A 101 -8.18 6.11 -7.22
CA LYS A 101 -9.50 6.71 -7.09
C LYS A 101 -10.52 5.87 -7.83
N PRO A 102 -11.21 4.99 -7.11
CA PRO A 102 -11.15 4.77 -5.65
C PRO A 102 -9.97 3.89 -5.24
N SER A 103 -9.49 4.13 -4.03
CA SER A 103 -8.46 3.29 -3.44
C SER A 103 -9.09 2.04 -2.84
N ILE A 104 -8.35 0.93 -2.88
CA ILE A 104 -8.79 -0.30 -2.24
C ILE A 104 -9.03 -0.09 -0.74
N LEU A 105 -8.36 0.90 -0.14
CA LEU A 105 -8.51 1.16 1.29
C LEU A 105 -9.92 1.60 1.66
N ALA A 106 -10.73 2.05 0.68
CA ALA A 106 -12.13 2.38 0.94
C ALA A 106 -12.93 1.16 1.41
N ARG A 107 -12.43 -0.05 1.15
CA ARG A 107 -13.08 -1.27 1.64
C ARG A 107 -12.83 -1.50 3.11
N TYR A 108 -11.79 -0.88 3.66
CA TYR A 108 -11.31 -1.16 5.02
C TYR A 108 -11.48 0.02 5.96
N TYR A 109 -11.50 1.23 5.44
CA TYR A 109 -11.53 2.44 6.26
C TYR A 109 -12.62 3.36 5.81
N ARG A 110 -13.25 4.04 6.77
CA ARG A 110 -14.12 5.16 6.46
C ARG A 110 -13.28 6.33 6.00
N GLU A 111 -13.87 7.15 5.15
CA GLU A 111 -13.18 8.30 4.60
C GLU A 111 -12.69 9.24 5.70
N GLU A 112 -13.56 9.51 6.68
CA GLU A 112 -13.18 10.42 7.78
C GLU A 112 -12.07 9.84 8.65
N THR A 113 -11.98 8.51 8.75
CA THR A 113 -10.90 7.88 9.51
C THR A 113 -9.55 8.13 8.84
N LEU A 114 -9.48 7.91 7.53
CA LEU A 114 -8.24 8.16 6.81
C LEU A 114 -7.87 9.63 6.78
N ALA A 115 -8.88 10.52 6.86
CA ALA A 115 -8.63 11.96 6.86
C ALA A 115 -8.20 12.48 8.23
N SER A 116 -8.27 11.64 9.27
CA SER A 116 -7.98 12.10 10.63
C SER A 116 -6.49 12.35 10.84
N PRO A 117 -6.14 13.33 11.70
CA PRO A 117 -4.74 13.56 12.04
C PRO A 117 -4.08 12.34 12.68
N LYS A 118 -4.84 11.58 13.45
CA LYS A 118 -4.29 10.39 14.10
C LYS A 118 -3.85 9.35 13.07
N ALA A 119 -4.70 9.08 12.05
CA ALA A 119 -4.37 8.10 11.03
C ALA A 119 -3.16 8.54 10.22
N LYS A 120 -2.99 9.85 10.05
CA LYS A 120 -1.85 10.37 9.31
C LYS A 120 -0.53 10.17 10.07
N ARG A 121 -0.58 10.32 11.39
CA ARG A 121 0.63 10.26 12.22
C ARG A 121 1.01 8.86 12.64
N THR A 122 0.03 7.98 12.79
CA THR A 122 0.29 6.63 13.26
C THR A 122 -0.66 5.66 12.58
N PHE A 123 -0.38 4.38 12.68
CA PHE A 123 -1.26 3.38 12.09
C PHE A 123 -2.50 3.22 12.94
N VAL A 124 -3.67 3.31 12.30
CA VAL A 124 -4.94 2.97 12.95
C VAL A 124 -5.54 1.76 12.28
N MET A 125 -6.22 0.94 13.07
CA MET A 125 -6.81 -0.28 12.55
C MET A 125 -7.99 0.01 11.64
N PRO A 126 -8.26 -0.85 10.67
CA PRO A 126 -9.42 -0.69 9.80
C PRO A 126 -10.72 -0.66 10.60
N ASP A 127 -11.64 0.19 10.15
CA ASP A 127 -12.92 0.33 10.83
C ASP A 127 -14.12 0.02 9.93
N ARG A 128 -13.89 -0.57 8.76
CA ARG A 128 -14.95 -1.04 7.88
C ARG A 128 -14.88 -2.53 7.61
N LEU A 129 -14.05 -3.25 8.37
CA LEU A 129 -13.99 -4.70 8.25
C LEU A 129 -15.31 -5.29 8.74
N GLN A 130 -15.62 -6.49 8.26
CA GLN A 130 -16.82 -7.18 8.71
C GLN A 130 -16.71 -7.48 10.19
N THR A 131 -17.72 -7.06 10.94
CA THR A 131 -17.82 -7.35 12.35
C THR A 131 -18.55 -8.69 12.53
N ALA A 132 -18.54 -9.19 13.78
CA ALA A 132 -19.30 -10.39 14.11
C ALA A 132 -20.79 -10.19 13.76
N ASP A 133 -21.30 -9.01 14.02
CA ASP A 133 -22.71 -8.70 13.74
C ASP A 133 -23.00 -8.78 12.24
N ALA A 134 -22.13 -8.21 11.42
CA ALA A 134 -22.30 -8.24 9.97
C ALA A 134 -22.22 -9.68 9.44
N ILE A 135 -21.33 -10.48 10.01
CA ILE A 135 -21.21 -11.88 9.62
C ILE A 135 -22.48 -12.61 9.98
N ASN A 136 -23.01 -12.39 11.19
CA ASN A 136 -24.24 -13.03 11.62
C ASN A 136 -25.43 -12.64 10.75
N GLU A 137 -25.54 -11.38 10.37
CA GLU A 137 -26.61 -10.93 9.51
C GLU A 137 -26.54 -11.58 8.14
N ARG A 138 -25.36 -11.71 7.61
CA ARG A 138 -25.16 -12.37 6.33
C ARG A 138 -25.57 -13.84 6.39
N ALA A 139 -25.20 -14.51 7.49
CA ALA A 139 -25.57 -15.89 7.67
C ALA A 139 -27.07 -16.07 7.77
N LYS A 140 -27.75 -15.11 8.42
CA LYS A 140 -29.20 -15.19 8.56
C LYS A 140 -29.91 -14.95 7.23
N SER A 141 -29.39 -14.05 6.42
CA SER A 141 -30.07 -13.73 5.16
C SER A 141 -29.78 -14.75 4.08
N GLY A 142 -28.95 -15.64 4.35
CA GLY A 142 -28.71 -16.42 3.42
C GLY A 142 -28.19 -17.60 3.38
N LYS A 143 -28.17 -17.63 3.55
CA LYS A 143 -27.78 -18.23 3.32
C LYS A 143 -26.87 -18.52 2.69
N ASP A 144 -26.41 -18.50 2.61
CA ASP A 144 -25.61 -18.73 2.06
C ASP A 144 -24.83 -18.47 2.20
#